data_f296504a8beb19d5f06171c8cdfcb7b3
#
_entry.id   f296504a8beb19d5f06171c8cdfcb7b3
#
_cell.length_a   1.000
_cell.length_b   1.000
_cell.length_c   1.000
_cell.angle_alpha   90.00
_cell.angle_beta   90.00
_cell.angle_gamma   90.00
#
_symmetry.space_group_name_H-M   'P 1'
#
loop_
_entity.id
_entity.type
_entity.pdbx_description
1 polymer ?
#
loop_
_entity_poly.entity_id
_entity_poly.type
_entity_poly.pdbx_seq_one_letter_code
_entity_poly.pdbx_strand_id
1 'polypeptide(L)'
;MSRRAPATLPSILSWAARAACQGQDLGLFFSDAEQKVQQAKAICAACPVRTACLDEALRAEATSSGAGIFGGLTADERTELATERARQQAAAQGQEPPKPRTGRRPAPCGTRSAYQRHVKKREPIDDACRAANTAADRSLRTTGSTRPCR
;
A
#
# COMPACT_ATOMS: atom_id res chain seq x y z
N MET A 1 4.85 21.02 42.78
CA MET A 1 5.88 20.08 42.30
C MET A 1 5.61 19.86 40.82
N SER A 2 6.28 20.64 39.96
CA SER A 2 6.16 20.50 38.49
C SER A 2 6.89 19.23 38.05
N ARG A 3 6.14 18.28 37.54
CA ARG A 3 6.73 17.10 36.84
C ARG A 3 7.27 17.55 35.50
N ARG A 4 8.58 17.73 35.44
CA ARG A 4 9.30 17.93 34.19
C ARG A 4 9.09 16.67 33.33
N ALA A 5 8.44 16.82 32.18
CA ALA A 5 8.34 15.73 31.22
C ALA A 5 9.76 15.25 30.85
N PRO A 6 10.00 13.94 30.70
CA PRO A 6 11.30 13.43 30.28
C PRO A 6 11.66 14.04 28.93
N ALA A 7 12.91 14.47 28.77
CA ALA A 7 13.43 14.94 27.49
C ALA A 7 13.25 13.83 26.47
N THR A 8 12.30 14.01 25.57
CA THR A 8 12.03 13.07 24.48
C THR A 8 13.32 12.99 23.65
N LEU A 9 13.85 11.79 23.47
CA LEU A 9 14.93 11.53 22.54
C LEU A 9 14.58 12.20 21.20
N PRO A 10 15.55 12.83 20.50
CA PRO A 10 15.26 13.46 19.22
C PRO A 10 14.68 12.40 18.30
N SER A 11 13.38 12.53 18.01
CA SER A 11 12.68 11.63 17.12
C SER A 11 13.31 11.75 15.74
N ILE A 12 13.60 10.61 15.12
CA ILE A 12 14.04 10.56 13.71
C ILE A 12 13.00 11.24 12.79
N LEU A 13 11.78 11.42 13.28
CA LEU A 13 10.67 12.13 12.62
C LEU A 13 10.49 13.57 13.11
N SER A 14 11.49 14.20 13.72
CA SER A 14 11.42 15.59 14.22
C SER A 14 11.03 16.60 13.12
N TRP A 15 11.30 16.28 11.86
CA TRP A 15 10.87 17.08 10.70
C TRP A 15 9.35 17.15 10.57
N ALA A 16 8.61 16.11 11.01
CA ALA A 16 7.15 16.04 10.89
C ALA A 16 6.44 17.19 11.61
N ALA A 17 7.05 17.76 12.63
CA ALA A 17 6.52 18.94 13.33
C ALA A 17 6.39 20.19 12.43
N ARG A 18 7.05 20.21 11.27
CA ARG A 18 6.98 21.31 10.30
C ARG A 18 6.15 20.96 9.06
N ALA A 19 5.44 19.83 9.08
CA ALA A 19 4.64 19.38 7.95
C ALA A 19 3.43 20.30 7.74
N ALA A 20 3.19 20.73 6.50
CA ALA A 20 2.05 21.59 6.16
C ALA A 20 0.69 20.91 6.34
N CYS A 21 0.67 19.57 6.44
CA CYS A 21 -0.54 18.79 6.70
C CYS A 21 -0.93 18.73 8.19
N GLN A 22 -0.13 19.29 9.09
CA GLN A 22 -0.51 19.34 10.50
C GLN A 22 -1.80 20.13 10.71
N GLY A 23 -2.74 19.54 11.46
CA GLY A 23 -4.04 20.16 11.72
C GLY A 23 -5.04 20.09 10.56
N GLN A 24 -4.67 19.48 9.44
CA GLN A 24 -5.57 19.22 8.31
C GLN A 24 -6.39 17.94 8.55
N ASP A 25 -7.54 17.82 7.87
CA ASP A 25 -8.35 16.60 7.91
C ASP A 25 -7.55 15.42 7.30
N LEU A 26 -7.33 14.39 8.12
CA LEU A 26 -6.64 13.17 7.68
C LEU A 26 -7.37 12.47 6.54
N GLY A 27 -8.70 12.55 6.50
CA GLY A 27 -9.51 11.97 5.44
C GLY A 27 -9.18 12.54 4.05
N LEU A 28 -8.56 13.73 3.99
CA LEU A 28 -8.08 14.31 2.74
C LEU A 28 -6.93 13.51 2.14
N PHE A 29 -6.01 13.03 2.98
CA PHE A 29 -4.79 12.33 2.55
C PHE A 29 -5.00 10.82 2.32
N PHE A 30 -6.15 10.27 2.72
CA PHE A 30 -6.48 8.84 2.57
C PHE A 30 -7.71 8.60 1.69
N SER A 31 -8.11 9.58 0.90
CA SER A 31 -9.25 9.50 -0.01
C SER A 31 -8.80 9.14 -1.42
N ASP A 32 -9.61 8.32 -2.10
CA ASP A 32 -9.46 8.01 -3.53
C ASP A 32 -10.23 8.99 -4.44
N ALA A 33 -10.98 9.96 -3.85
CA ALA A 33 -11.70 10.97 -4.61
C ALA A 33 -10.72 11.96 -5.24
N GLU A 34 -10.76 12.11 -6.55
CA GLU A 34 -9.81 12.92 -7.34
C GLU A 34 -9.65 14.34 -6.78
N GLN A 35 -10.74 15.00 -6.42
CA GLN A 35 -10.69 16.36 -5.86
C GLN A 35 -9.90 16.43 -4.56
N LYS A 36 -10.09 15.44 -3.67
CA LYS A 36 -9.36 15.37 -2.39
C LYS A 36 -7.89 15.05 -2.63
N VAL A 37 -7.60 14.16 -3.58
CA VAL A 37 -6.23 13.85 -3.99
C VAL A 37 -5.50 15.10 -4.46
N GLN A 38 -6.12 15.91 -5.31
CA GLN A 38 -5.54 17.17 -5.81
C GLN A 38 -5.33 18.19 -4.68
N GLN A 39 -6.27 18.31 -3.76
CA GLN A 39 -6.12 19.20 -2.60
C GLN A 39 -4.96 18.76 -1.70
N ALA A 40 -4.86 17.46 -1.38
CA ALA A 40 -3.75 16.92 -0.59
C ALA A 40 -2.39 17.14 -1.28
N LYS A 41 -2.30 16.91 -2.59
CA LYS A 41 -1.10 17.19 -3.39
C LYS A 41 -0.72 18.67 -3.37
N ALA A 42 -1.69 19.58 -3.45
CA ALA A 42 -1.44 21.01 -3.36
C ALA A 42 -0.85 21.42 -2.00
N ILE A 43 -1.36 20.87 -0.88
CA ILE A 43 -0.80 21.09 0.45
C ILE A 43 0.65 20.57 0.51
N CYS A 44 0.90 19.37 -0.03
CA CYS A 44 2.24 18.79 -0.07
C CYS A 44 3.20 19.58 -0.96
N ALA A 45 2.73 20.24 -2.01
CA ALA A 45 3.56 21.04 -2.90
C ALA A 45 4.21 22.24 -2.18
N ALA A 46 3.49 22.85 -1.23
CA ALA A 46 3.98 23.96 -0.42
C ALA A 46 4.68 23.50 0.88
N CYS A 47 4.81 22.21 1.10
CA CYS A 47 5.32 21.67 2.37
C CYS A 47 6.86 21.75 2.45
N PRO A 48 7.42 22.41 3.49
CA PRO A 48 8.87 22.55 3.63
C PRO A 48 9.62 21.24 3.90
N VAL A 49 8.88 20.19 4.31
CA VAL A 49 9.44 18.87 4.64
C VAL A 49 9.01 17.79 3.65
N ARG A 50 8.56 18.19 2.46
CA ARG A 50 8.06 17.27 1.42
C ARG A 50 9.01 16.14 1.09
N THR A 51 10.29 16.45 0.89
CA THR A 51 11.33 15.46 0.54
C THR A 51 11.55 14.46 1.66
N ALA A 52 11.73 14.96 2.91
CA ALA A 52 11.90 14.08 4.07
C ALA A 52 10.69 13.16 4.30
N CYS A 53 9.48 13.68 4.10
CA CYS A 53 8.25 12.90 4.15
C CYS A 53 8.21 11.79 3.10
N LEU A 54 8.60 12.10 1.85
CA LEU A 54 8.64 11.12 0.76
C LEU A 54 9.70 10.04 1.01
N ASP A 55 10.91 10.44 1.44
CA ASP A 55 11.99 9.49 1.70
C ASP A 55 11.65 8.54 2.85
N GLU A 56 10.96 9.04 3.88
CA GLU A 56 10.47 8.20 4.96
C GLU A 56 9.39 7.24 4.51
N ALA A 57 8.42 7.71 3.70
CA ALA A 57 7.39 6.85 3.13
C ALA A 57 7.99 5.72 2.27
N LEU A 58 8.92 6.04 1.37
CA LEU A 58 9.60 5.05 0.53
C LEU A 58 10.41 4.04 1.36
N ARG A 59 11.02 4.48 2.46
CA ARG A 59 11.74 3.58 3.38
C ARG A 59 10.78 2.63 4.11
N ALA A 60 9.68 3.14 4.62
CA ALA A 60 8.68 2.35 5.32
C ALA A 60 7.99 1.36 4.38
N GLU A 61 7.75 1.73 3.14
CA GLU A 61 7.07 0.91 2.12
C GLU A 61 7.99 -0.14 1.47
N ALA A 62 9.27 -0.13 1.73
CA ALA A 62 10.18 -1.18 1.28
C ALA A 62 9.76 -2.57 1.79
N THR A 63 9.08 -2.65 2.93
CA THR A 63 8.63 -3.89 3.57
C THR A 63 7.11 -4.10 3.52
N SER A 64 6.32 -3.06 3.25
CA SER A 64 4.85 -3.12 3.23
C SER A 64 4.29 -2.15 2.20
N SER A 65 3.08 -2.44 1.67
CA SER A 65 2.38 -1.50 0.82
C SER A 65 1.82 -0.35 1.65
N GLY A 66 2.13 0.87 1.27
CA GLY A 66 1.58 2.07 1.90
C GLY A 66 0.22 2.46 1.34
N ALA A 67 -0.52 3.26 2.11
CA ALA A 67 -1.75 3.89 1.69
C ALA A 67 -1.65 5.41 1.89
N GLY A 68 -2.51 6.17 1.20
CA GLY A 68 -2.57 7.63 1.33
C GLY A 68 -1.50 8.40 0.56
N ILE A 69 -1.52 9.73 0.77
CA ILE A 69 -0.67 10.68 0.05
C ILE A 69 0.46 11.15 0.96
N PHE A 70 1.70 10.86 0.59
CA PHE A 70 2.91 11.29 1.30
C PHE A 70 3.88 11.96 0.34
N GLY A 71 4.46 13.08 0.76
CA GLY A 71 5.38 13.84 -0.09
C GLY A 71 4.76 14.31 -1.42
N GLY A 72 3.41 14.39 -1.49
CA GLY A 72 2.68 14.78 -2.69
C GLY A 72 2.46 13.67 -3.71
N LEU A 73 2.74 12.42 -3.36
CA LEU A 73 2.54 11.24 -4.21
C LEU A 73 1.53 10.27 -3.58
N THR A 74 0.69 9.68 -4.42
CA THR A 74 -0.17 8.55 -4.06
C THR A 74 0.66 7.28 -3.84
N ALA A 75 0.06 6.23 -3.29
CA ALA A 75 0.74 4.94 -3.09
C ALA A 75 1.26 4.33 -4.40
N ASP A 76 0.47 4.43 -5.48
CA ASP A 76 0.85 3.91 -6.79
C ASP A 76 2.03 4.70 -7.39
N GLU A 77 1.97 6.04 -7.35
CA GLU A 77 3.06 6.92 -7.81
C GLU A 77 4.36 6.68 -7.02
N ARG A 78 4.28 6.41 -5.71
CA ARG A 78 5.46 6.05 -4.91
C ARG A 78 6.04 4.70 -5.31
N THR A 79 5.18 3.72 -5.59
CA THR A 79 5.60 2.39 -6.08
C THR A 79 6.32 2.50 -7.42
N GLU A 80 5.81 3.32 -8.33
CA GLU A 80 6.46 3.60 -9.63
C GLU A 80 7.82 4.27 -9.42
N LEU A 81 7.88 5.30 -8.58
CA LEU A 81 9.12 6.01 -8.25
C LEU A 81 10.16 5.08 -7.63
N ALA A 82 9.76 4.21 -6.68
CA ALA A 82 10.64 3.24 -6.05
C ALA A 82 11.20 2.25 -7.07
N THR A 83 10.36 1.78 -7.98
CA THR A 83 10.74 0.85 -9.05
C THR A 83 11.74 1.50 -10.01
N GLU A 84 11.49 2.75 -10.39
CA GLU A 84 12.39 3.48 -11.29
C GLU A 84 13.75 3.77 -10.62
N ARG A 85 13.76 4.21 -9.35
CA ARG A 85 15.01 4.38 -8.57
C ARG A 85 15.81 3.08 -8.49
N ALA A 86 15.12 1.93 -8.25
CA ALA A 86 15.78 0.63 -8.21
C ALA A 86 16.38 0.22 -9.57
N ARG A 87 15.71 0.53 -10.68
CA ARG A 87 16.24 0.30 -12.04
C ARG A 87 17.47 1.13 -12.32
N GLN A 88 17.43 2.42 -11.97
CA GLN A 88 18.55 3.33 -12.16
C GLN A 88 19.77 2.89 -11.32
N GLN A 89 19.55 2.48 -10.08
CA GLN A 89 20.61 1.95 -9.21
C GLN A 89 21.21 0.67 -9.77
N ALA A 90 20.41 -0.27 -10.24
CA ALA A 90 20.87 -1.50 -10.86
C ALA A 90 21.68 -1.21 -12.12
N ALA A 91 21.22 -0.30 -12.98
CA ALA A 91 21.94 0.11 -14.18
C ALA A 91 23.31 0.75 -13.84
N ALA A 92 23.35 1.62 -12.83
CA ALA A 92 24.60 2.25 -12.36
C ALA A 92 25.61 1.23 -11.79
N GLN A 93 25.12 0.10 -11.27
CA GLN A 93 25.94 -0.99 -10.73
C GLN A 93 26.23 -2.10 -11.74
N GLY A 94 25.76 -1.96 -12.99
CA GLY A 94 25.90 -3.00 -14.02
C GLY A 94 25.13 -4.29 -13.70
N GLN A 95 24.10 -4.20 -12.86
CA GLN A 95 23.27 -5.31 -12.43
C GLN A 95 21.98 -5.37 -13.27
N GLU A 96 21.42 -6.58 -13.43
CA GLU A 96 20.11 -6.74 -14.04
C GLU A 96 19.05 -6.03 -13.16
N PRO A 97 18.18 -5.19 -13.75
CA PRO A 97 17.17 -4.48 -12.98
C PRO A 97 16.26 -5.49 -12.24
N PRO A 98 15.79 -5.14 -11.03
CA PRO A 98 14.89 -6.01 -10.29
C PRO A 98 13.65 -6.28 -11.15
N LYS A 99 13.33 -7.57 -11.29
CA LYS A 99 12.12 -7.98 -12.03
C LYS A 99 10.92 -7.31 -11.37
N PRO A 100 10.01 -6.72 -12.18
CA PRO A 100 8.79 -6.16 -11.62
C PRO A 100 8.15 -7.24 -10.73
N ARG A 101 7.72 -6.87 -9.55
CA ARG A 101 6.91 -7.76 -8.69
C ARG A 101 5.60 -8.00 -9.42
N THR A 102 5.66 -8.86 -10.43
CA THR A 102 4.46 -9.34 -11.12
C THR A 102 3.59 -9.93 -10.03
N GLY A 103 2.44 -9.32 -9.81
CA GLY A 103 1.48 -9.80 -8.85
C GLY A 103 1.34 -11.30 -9.01
N ARG A 104 1.22 -12.02 -7.91
CA ARG A 104 1.02 -13.47 -7.90
C ARG A 104 0.12 -13.84 -9.06
N ARG A 105 0.56 -14.76 -9.95
CA ARG A 105 -0.25 -15.20 -11.10
C ARG A 105 -1.69 -15.38 -10.65
N PRO A 106 -2.67 -14.83 -11.36
CA PRO A 106 -4.06 -14.98 -10.99
C PRO A 106 -4.36 -16.45 -10.75
N ALA A 107 -4.99 -16.78 -9.65
CA ALA A 107 -5.38 -18.15 -9.37
C ALA A 107 -6.20 -18.70 -10.54
N PRO A 108 -5.92 -19.92 -11.02
CA PRO A 108 -6.66 -20.53 -12.13
C PRO A 108 -8.14 -20.68 -11.78
N CYS A 109 -9.02 -20.61 -12.77
CA CYS A 109 -10.44 -20.89 -12.59
C CYS A 109 -10.65 -22.27 -11.96
N GLY A 110 -11.75 -22.45 -11.23
CA GLY A 110 -11.97 -23.65 -10.40
C GLY A 110 -11.33 -23.58 -9.01
N THR A 111 -10.94 -22.40 -8.55
CA THR A 111 -10.46 -22.20 -7.18
C THR A 111 -11.27 -21.13 -6.45
N ARG A 112 -11.34 -21.20 -5.11
CA ARG A 112 -11.96 -20.16 -4.28
C ARG A 112 -11.35 -18.78 -4.52
N SER A 113 -10.04 -18.71 -4.68
CA SER A 113 -9.33 -17.45 -4.96
C SER A 113 -9.74 -16.85 -6.30
N ALA A 114 -9.98 -17.69 -7.31
CA ALA A 114 -10.51 -17.24 -8.61
C ALA A 114 -11.95 -16.73 -8.47
N TYR A 115 -12.81 -17.45 -7.72
CA TYR A 115 -14.16 -16.99 -7.41
C TYR A 115 -14.15 -15.59 -6.79
N GLN A 116 -13.33 -15.35 -5.75
CA GLN A 116 -13.20 -14.05 -5.09
C GLN A 116 -12.70 -12.97 -6.05
N ARG A 117 -11.79 -13.30 -6.97
CA ARG A 117 -11.33 -12.39 -8.02
C ARG A 117 -12.44 -11.98 -8.95
N HIS A 118 -13.25 -12.93 -9.44
CA HIS A 118 -14.39 -12.65 -10.32
C HIS A 118 -15.41 -11.74 -9.63
N VAL A 119 -15.74 -12.01 -8.35
CA VAL A 119 -16.63 -11.16 -7.55
C VAL A 119 -16.06 -9.73 -7.45
N LYS A 120 -14.78 -9.59 -7.07
CA LYS A 120 -14.12 -8.29 -6.90
C LYS A 120 -14.09 -7.48 -8.20
N LYS A 121 -13.83 -8.14 -9.32
CA LYS A 121 -13.75 -7.51 -10.65
C LYS A 121 -15.09 -7.40 -11.37
N ARG A 122 -16.17 -7.91 -10.76
CA ARG A 122 -17.51 -7.98 -11.38
C ARG A 122 -17.50 -8.74 -12.72
N GLU A 123 -16.65 -9.75 -12.84
CA GLU A 123 -16.55 -10.64 -14.00
C GLU A 123 -17.58 -11.78 -13.87
N PRO A 124 -18.04 -12.38 -14.99
CA PRO A 124 -18.87 -13.58 -14.96
C PRO A 124 -18.16 -14.70 -14.18
N ILE A 125 -18.91 -15.37 -13.31
CA ILE A 125 -18.38 -16.44 -12.48
C ILE A 125 -18.75 -17.78 -13.14
N ASP A 126 -17.73 -18.57 -13.50
CA ASP A 126 -17.91 -19.91 -14.04
C ASP A 126 -18.37 -20.93 -12.97
N ASP A 127 -18.94 -22.05 -13.41
CA ASP A 127 -19.49 -23.08 -12.52
C ASP A 127 -18.39 -23.78 -11.69
N ALA A 128 -17.19 -23.93 -12.24
CA ALA A 128 -16.05 -24.49 -11.52
C ALA A 128 -15.64 -23.61 -10.34
N CYS A 129 -15.64 -22.29 -10.52
CA CYS A 129 -15.40 -21.32 -9.44
C CYS A 129 -16.48 -21.32 -8.39
N ARG A 130 -17.76 -21.43 -8.77
CA ARG A 130 -18.90 -21.57 -7.84
C ARG A 130 -18.79 -22.84 -7.02
N ALA A 131 -18.52 -23.97 -7.66
CA ALA A 131 -18.33 -25.26 -7.00
C ALA A 131 -17.18 -25.23 -5.99
N ALA A 132 -16.05 -24.64 -6.38
CA ALA A 132 -14.87 -24.50 -5.50
C ALA A 132 -15.18 -23.62 -4.27
N ASN A 133 -15.92 -22.53 -4.43
CA ASN A 133 -16.33 -21.71 -3.29
C ASN A 133 -17.27 -22.46 -2.37
N THR A 134 -18.29 -23.14 -2.90
CA THR A 134 -19.24 -23.95 -2.11
C THR A 134 -18.53 -25.06 -1.34
N ALA A 135 -17.57 -25.75 -1.97
CA ALA A 135 -16.76 -26.78 -1.32
C ALA A 135 -15.92 -26.21 -0.17
N ALA A 136 -15.29 -25.04 -0.37
CA ALA A 136 -14.52 -24.37 0.65
C ALA A 136 -15.40 -23.90 1.83
N ASP A 137 -16.59 -23.39 1.57
CA ASP A 137 -17.54 -22.99 2.63
C ASP A 137 -18.06 -24.19 3.42
N ARG A 138 -18.29 -25.32 2.75
CA ARG A 138 -18.64 -26.59 3.41
C ARG A 138 -17.49 -27.07 4.30
N SER A 139 -16.26 -27.07 3.79
CA SER A 139 -15.07 -27.41 4.57
C SER A 139 -14.92 -26.52 5.78
N LEU A 140 -15.10 -25.21 5.63
CA LEU A 140 -15.02 -24.26 6.74
C LEU A 140 -16.03 -24.58 7.85
N ARG A 141 -17.27 -24.94 7.48
CA ARG A 141 -18.33 -25.31 8.46
C ARG A 141 -18.03 -26.61 9.20
N THR A 142 -17.36 -27.58 8.55
CA THR A 142 -17.09 -28.90 9.14
C THR A 142 -15.76 -28.97 9.87
N THR A 143 -14.73 -28.29 9.39
CA THR A 143 -13.36 -28.40 9.90
C THR A 143 -12.79 -27.10 10.46
N GLY A 144 -13.52 -25.98 10.37
CA GLY A 144 -13.01 -24.67 10.73
C GLY A 144 -11.91 -24.12 9.78
N SER A 145 -11.63 -24.83 8.67
CA SER A 145 -10.59 -24.45 7.71
C SER A 145 -11.09 -24.51 6.27
N THR A 146 -10.63 -23.57 5.44
CA THR A 146 -10.89 -23.58 3.99
C THR A 146 -9.83 -24.37 3.20
N ARG A 147 -8.82 -24.93 3.89
CA ARG A 147 -7.82 -25.80 3.26
C ARG A 147 -8.38 -27.20 3.12
N PRO A 148 -8.28 -27.83 1.95
CA PRO A 148 -8.65 -29.24 1.81
C PRO A 148 -7.75 -30.08 2.73
N CYS A 149 -8.33 -31.04 3.44
CA CYS A 149 -7.56 -32.09 4.11
C CYS A 149 -6.74 -32.84 3.05
N ARG A 150 -5.45 -32.98 3.30
CA ARG A 150 -4.57 -33.82 2.48
C ARG A 150 -4.86 -35.27 2.78
#